data_84cf92e40b880fdf8f91298aff211ae3
#
_entry.id   84cf92e40b880fdf8f91298aff211ae3
#
_cell.length_a   1.000
_cell.length_b   1.000
_cell.length_c   1.000
_cell.angle_alpha   90.00
_cell.angle_beta   90.00
_cell.angle_gamma   90.00
#
_symmetry.space_group_name_H-M   'P 1'
#
loop_
_entity.id
_entity.type
_entity.pdbx_description
1 polymer ?
#
loop_
_entity_poly.entity_id
_entity_poly.type
_entity_poly.pdbx_seq_one_letter_code
_entity_poly.pdbx_strand_id
1 'polypeptide(L)'
;MRLVACSAALLFLPAVFGLAAEQDLPTFTDVTEQAGIHFKHSFGDVELKNIVQGTGSGAMFFDYDGDGWLDIYLVCGRWNQDISSNRSRHLRGKLSNKLYHNNRDGTFTDVTEKAGVAGQHFASGVSAADYDGDGNIDLLVLCYGHNELYHNNGDGTFTDVTEQSGLARETRWSLAAGWFDYNNDGRLDVYVVNYLKYDPNFIPPYYAPQGYPGPLSYPGEPDALFRNNGDGTFTDVTKEAGMWNPDGRGMSMAIADLNNDGLLDVYVTNDAMASNLYVNLGNGKFEDQGLLWGLAFGEGGQGVSSMGPIVGDVDRDGLWDVFVPAMHYGSLHMNRGQFFEDKTANAGLTLIVSQYTGWGAVFFDYDNDGYLDFFQANGDAHHEYPEEAVLCRNNGKGQFIDVARQSGDYFHHKYVGRGAAFGDFNNDGNVDLLVANLNDSPRLLRNNGSQKHNWLTIVAKLPNGRSDAVGSLVTVTTGSLKQKAYVGLAQGYLSQSDPRSHFGLGKAKQADRVEIRWSNGRVTELKDVAANQFLQVVQPAK
;
A
#
# COMPACT_ATOMS: atom_id res chain seq x y z
N MET A 1 64.67 -43.33 18.16
CA MET A 1 63.42 -42.85 17.56
C MET A 1 63.09 -41.44 18.08
N ARG A 2 63.41 -40.42 17.31
CA ARG A 2 63.12 -39.01 17.68
C ARG A 2 61.82 -38.58 16.99
N LEU A 3 60.82 -38.20 17.78
CA LEU A 3 59.62 -37.57 17.29
C LEU A 3 59.93 -36.10 16.95
N VAL A 4 59.62 -35.71 15.71
CA VAL A 4 59.63 -34.33 15.26
C VAL A 4 58.19 -33.80 15.38
N ALA A 5 58.00 -32.83 16.25
CA ALA A 5 56.72 -32.11 16.37
C ALA A 5 56.73 -30.97 15.35
N CYS A 6 55.81 -31.03 14.37
CA CYS A 6 55.50 -29.91 13.48
C CYS A 6 54.47 -29.02 14.15
N SER A 7 54.87 -27.82 14.55
CA SER A 7 53.92 -26.74 14.96
C SER A 7 53.47 -25.96 13.73
N ALA A 8 52.18 -26.07 13.38
CA ALA A 8 51.55 -25.23 12.38
C ALA A 8 51.12 -23.92 13.06
N ALA A 9 51.76 -22.82 12.71
CA ALA A 9 51.33 -21.48 13.11
C ALA A 9 50.18 -21.03 12.18
N LEU A 10 48.97 -20.95 12.71
CA LEU A 10 47.84 -20.25 12.03
C LEU A 10 48.07 -18.74 12.11
N LEU A 11 48.38 -18.14 10.98
CA LEU A 11 48.38 -16.70 10.79
C LEU A 11 46.92 -16.23 10.69
N PHE A 12 46.39 -15.64 11.76
CA PHE A 12 45.19 -14.84 11.72
C PHE A 12 45.54 -13.51 11.03
N LEU A 13 45.11 -13.35 9.78
CA LEU A 13 45.01 -12.03 9.16
C LEU A 13 43.79 -11.35 9.75
N PRO A 14 43.90 -10.14 10.37
CA PRO A 14 42.75 -9.36 10.71
C PRO A 14 42.07 -8.90 9.41
N ALA A 15 40.84 -9.30 9.19
CA ALA A 15 39.99 -8.69 8.18
C ALA A 15 39.85 -7.20 8.54
N VAL A 16 40.54 -6.34 7.80
CA VAL A 16 40.30 -4.90 7.83
C VAL A 16 38.95 -4.71 7.23
N PHE A 17 37.90 -4.66 8.06
CA PHE A 17 36.66 -4.04 7.68
C PHE A 17 36.99 -2.58 7.39
N GLY A 18 37.12 -2.25 6.11
CA GLY A 18 37.14 -0.87 5.68
C GLY A 18 35.85 -0.22 6.19
N LEU A 19 36.00 0.77 7.07
CA LEU A 19 34.94 1.73 7.35
C LEU A 19 34.54 2.31 6.00
N ALA A 20 33.44 1.80 5.44
CA ALA A 20 32.74 2.52 4.39
C ALA A 20 32.50 3.92 4.96
N ALA A 21 32.86 4.96 4.20
CA ALA A 21 32.56 6.32 4.57
C ALA A 21 31.07 6.34 4.97
N GLU A 22 30.75 6.90 6.14
CA GLU A 22 29.39 7.11 6.59
C GLU A 22 28.63 7.72 5.41
N GLN A 23 27.80 6.93 4.76
CA GLN A 23 26.91 7.45 3.75
C GLN A 23 25.93 8.34 4.52
N ASP A 24 25.86 9.59 4.14
CA ASP A 24 24.95 10.60 4.68
C ASP A 24 23.52 10.22 4.20
N LEU A 25 22.94 9.22 4.86
CA LEU A 25 21.62 8.71 4.57
C LEU A 25 20.57 9.67 5.12
N PRO A 26 19.46 9.87 4.44
CA PRO A 26 18.34 10.60 4.99
C PRO A 26 17.84 9.98 6.29
N THR A 27 17.36 10.81 7.18
CA THR A 27 16.72 10.38 8.42
C THR A 27 15.26 10.82 8.44
N PHE A 28 14.44 10.10 9.20
CA PHE A 28 13.04 10.45 9.41
C PHE A 28 12.85 11.08 10.79
N THR A 29 12.00 12.10 10.85
CA THR A 29 11.54 12.72 12.09
C THR A 29 10.05 12.47 12.26
N ASP A 30 9.63 11.88 13.36
CA ASP A 30 8.21 11.81 13.73
C ASP A 30 7.70 13.21 14.04
N VAL A 31 6.83 13.74 13.18
CA VAL A 31 6.24 15.06 13.29
C VAL A 31 4.75 15.03 13.66
N THR A 32 4.21 13.88 13.99
CA THR A 32 2.76 13.65 14.24
C THR A 32 2.14 14.70 15.17
N GLU A 33 2.71 14.87 16.35
CA GLU A 33 2.23 15.84 17.35
C GLU A 33 2.42 17.29 16.87
N GLN A 34 3.58 17.59 16.25
CA GLN A 34 3.91 18.94 15.75
C GLN A 34 3.01 19.31 14.56
N ALA A 35 2.64 18.33 13.76
CA ALA A 35 1.72 18.49 12.65
C ALA A 35 0.25 18.65 13.08
N GLY A 36 -0.07 18.53 14.37
CA GLY A 36 -1.43 18.69 14.88
C GLY A 36 -2.33 17.47 14.65
N ILE A 37 -1.75 16.30 14.41
CA ILE A 37 -2.51 15.06 14.22
C ILE A 37 -2.80 14.43 15.58
N HIS A 38 -4.00 14.67 16.11
CA HIS A 38 -4.45 14.20 17.43
C HIS A 38 -5.41 13.02 17.32
N PHE A 39 -5.12 12.09 16.42
CA PHE A 39 -5.90 10.88 16.22
C PHE A 39 -5.30 9.72 17.02
N LYS A 40 -6.17 8.89 17.56
CA LYS A 40 -5.81 7.58 18.08
C LYS A 40 -6.75 6.53 17.50
N HIS A 41 -6.19 5.56 16.80
CA HIS A 41 -6.95 4.40 16.32
C HIS A 41 -7.52 3.62 17.50
N SER A 42 -8.71 3.08 17.32
CA SER A 42 -9.33 2.11 18.22
C SER A 42 -9.95 0.97 17.42
N PHE A 43 -9.84 -0.23 17.89
CA PHE A 43 -10.58 -1.37 17.36
C PHE A 43 -11.98 -1.53 18.00
N GLY A 44 -12.52 -0.48 18.61
CA GLY A 44 -13.88 -0.45 19.16
C GLY A 44 -14.08 -1.25 20.46
N ASP A 45 -13.02 -1.70 21.10
CA ASP A 45 -13.05 -2.43 22.37
C ASP A 45 -11.89 -2.00 23.29
N VAL A 46 -11.90 -2.48 24.55
CA VAL A 46 -10.81 -2.27 25.54
C VAL A 46 -9.80 -3.42 25.54
N GLU A 47 -10.08 -4.52 24.86
CA GLU A 47 -9.21 -5.68 24.73
C GLU A 47 -9.35 -6.29 23.34
N LEU A 48 -8.25 -6.69 22.72
CA LEU A 48 -8.21 -7.41 21.47
C LEU A 48 -8.71 -8.86 21.66
N LYS A 49 -9.83 -9.23 21.04
CA LYS A 49 -10.52 -10.50 21.28
C LYS A 49 -10.91 -11.31 20.06
N ASN A 50 -10.84 -10.70 18.89
CA ASN A 50 -11.24 -11.37 17.65
C ASN A 50 -10.46 -10.84 16.46
N ILE A 51 -10.55 -11.59 15.38
CA ILE A 51 -9.81 -11.32 14.15
C ILE A 51 -10.19 -9.98 13.50
N VAL A 52 -11.45 -9.51 13.65
CA VAL A 52 -11.89 -8.22 13.10
C VAL A 52 -11.15 -7.06 13.77
N GLN A 53 -10.96 -7.14 15.07
CA GLN A 53 -10.24 -6.16 15.86
C GLN A 53 -8.74 -6.14 15.54
N GLY A 54 -8.16 -7.33 15.27
CA GLY A 54 -6.73 -7.51 15.04
C GLY A 54 -6.24 -7.09 13.65
N THR A 55 -7.15 -7.07 12.67
CA THR A 55 -6.81 -6.79 11.28
C THR A 55 -6.30 -5.36 11.06
N GLY A 56 -6.80 -4.41 11.84
CA GLY A 56 -6.15 -3.10 11.99
C GLY A 56 -6.77 -1.99 11.17
N SER A 57 -5.92 -1.07 10.76
CA SER A 57 -6.30 0.24 10.27
C SER A 57 -5.49 0.67 9.06
N GLY A 58 -6.16 1.34 8.13
CA GLY A 58 -5.55 2.00 6.99
C GLY A 58 -5.32 3.50 7.23
N ALA A 59 -4.47 4.07 6.39
CA ALA A 59 -4.18 5.48 6.31
C ALA A 59 -3.99 5.89 4.84
N MET A 60 -4.30 7.13 4.49
CA MET A 60 -4.22 7.57 3.11
C MET A 60 -3.67 8.98 3.01
N PHE A 61 -2.81 9.18 1.99
CA PHE A 61 -2.48 10.48 1.44
C PHE A 61 -3.31 10.72 0.16
N PHE A 62 -3.95 11.87 0.06
CA PHE A 62 -4.67 12.31 -1.15
C PHE A 62 -4.89 13.82 -1.11
N ASP A 63 -5.12 14.43 -2.24
CA ASP A 63 -5.41 15.85 -2.39
C ASP A 63 -6.92 16.00 -2.61
N TYR A 64 -7.71 16.08 -1.51
CA TYR A 64 -9.18 16.02 -1.62
C TYR A 64 -9.80 17.31 -2.14
N ASP A 65 -9.15 18.46 -1.96
CA ASP A 65 -9.67 19.76 -2.41
C ASP A 65 -8.99 20.30 -3.67
N GLY A 66 -8.02 19.55 -4.23
CA GLY A 66 -7.36 19.86 -5.49
C GLY A 66 -6.39 21.03 -5.40
N ASP A 67 -5.82 21.29 -4.21
CA ASP A 67 -4.94 22.42 -3.96
C ASP A 67 -3.44 22.13 -4.20
N GLY A 68 -3.11 20.87 -4.51
CA GLY A 68 -1.75 20.37 -4.78
C GLY A 68 -0.96 19.95 -3.56
N TRP A 69 -1.59 19.92 -2.38
CA TRP A 69 -0.99 19.42 -1.14
C TRP A 69 -1.72 18.17 -0.67
N LEU A 70 -0.95 17.24 -0.11
CA LEU A 70 -1.52 15.98 0.36
C LEU A 70 -2.20 16.16 1.71
N ASP A 71 -3.47 15.81 1.76
CA ASP A 71 -4.26 15.65 2.97
C ASP A 71 -4.15 14.23 3.51
N ILE A 72 -4.66 14.01 4.72
CA ILE A 72 -4.59 12.71 5.39
C ILE A 72 -5.99 12.23 5.76
N TYR A 73 -6.33 10.99 5.38
CA TYR A 73 -7.50 10.30 5.93
C TYR A 73 -7.07 9.08 6.75
N LEU A 74 -7.65 8.96 7.95
CA LEU A 74 -7.35 7.90 8.91
C LEU A 74 -8.63 7.16 9.28
N VAL A 75 -8.64 5.83 9.16
CA VAL A 75 -9.80 5.03 9.51
C VAL A 75 -9.74 4.53 10.95
N CYS A 76 -10.90 4.32 11.54
CA CYS A 76 -11.06 3.90 12.93
C CYS A 76 -12.07 2.77 13.05
N GLY A 77 -11.74 1.74 13.80
CA GLY A 77 -12.73 0.77 14.26
C GLY A 77 -13.74 1.45 15.19
N ARG A 78 -14.97 0.94 15.20
CA ARG A 78 -16.05 1.46 16.04
C ARG A 78 -16.56 0.40 17.00
N TRP A 79 -17.18 0.83 18.09
CA TRP A 79 -17.95 -0.11 18.88
C TRP A 79 -19.08 -0.68 18.01
N ASN A 80 -19.08 -2.00 17.86
CA ASN A 80 -20.07 -2.74 17.08
C ASN A 80 -20.57 -3.92 17.94
N GLN A 81 -21.87 -4.18 17.91
CA GLN A 81 -22.49 -5.19 18.77
C GLN A 81 -21.97 -6.62 18.52
N ASP A 82 -21.59 -6.93 17.27
CA ASP A 82 -21.12 -8.27 16.87
C ASP A 82 -19.60 -8.46 17.10
N ILE A 83 -18.86 -7.37 17.25
CA ILE A 83 -17.40 -7.36 17.36
C ILE A 83 -16.96 -7.06 18.80
N SER A 84 -17.60 -6.04 19.42
CA SER A 84 -17.13 -5.42 20.66
C SER A 84 -17.80 -5.99 21.89
N SER A 85 -17.07 -6.07 22.99
CA SER A 85 -17.62 -6.50 24.27
C SER A 85 -18.59 -5.46 24.87
N ASN A 86 -19.51 -5.95 25.72
CA ASN A 86 -20.40 -5.06 26.47
C ASN A 86 -19.65 -4.10 27.42
N ARG A 87 -18.45 -4.45 27.87
CA ARG A 87 -17.58 -3.58 28.70
C ARG A 87 -17.20 -2.30 27.98
N SER A 88 -17.11 -2.36 26.64
CA SER A 88 -16.71 -1.25 25.77
C SER A 88 -17.88 -0.44 25.22
N ARG A 89 -19.12 -0.74 25.65
CA ARG A 89 -20.33 -0.04 25.18
C ARG A 89 -20.26 1.50 25.38
N HIS A 90 -19.43 1.97 26.29
CA HIS A 90 -19.19 3.41 26.52
C HIS A 90 -18.47 4.10 25.34
N LEU A 91 -17.85 3.32 24.43
CA LEU A 91 -17.20 3.81 23.19
C LEU A 91 -18.20 4.05 22.05
N ARG A 92 -19.44 3.54 22.17
CA ARG A 92 -20.47 3.67 21.14
C ARG A 92 -20.71 5.14 20.79
N GLY A 93 -20.56 5.49 19.50
CA GLY A 93 -20.75 6.84 18.97
C GLY A 93 -19.65 7.86 19.33
N LYS A 94 -18.51 7.40 19.87
CA LYS A 94 -17.39 8.27 20.25
C LYS A 94 -16.16 8.14 19.34
N LEU A 95 -16.13 7.12 18.51
CA LEU A 95 -15.03 6.81 17.60
C LEU A 95 -15.43 7.18 16.18
N SER A 96 -14.54 7.81 15.45
CA SER A 96 -14.76 8.25 14.07
C SER A 96 -13.48 8.20 13.25
N ASN A 97 -13.63 8.02 11.94
CA ASN A 97 -12.57 8.30 10.99
C ASN A 97 -12.19 9.77 11.06
N LYS A 98 -11.04 10.15 10.52
CA LYS A 98 -10.56 11.53 10.53
C LYS A 98 -10.03 11.96 9.17
N LEU A 99 -10.47 13.16 8.73
CA LEU A 99 -9.91 13.88 7.60
C LEU A 99 -9.14 15.09 8.11
N TYR A 100 -7.86 15.17 7.77
CA TYR A 100 -6.96 16.25 8.11
C TYR A 100 -6.57 17.01 6.85
N HIS A 101 -6.94 18.28 6.78
CA HIS A 101 -6.55 19.20 5.72
C HIS A 101 -5.14 19.75 5.95
N ASN A 102 -4.32 19.77 4.93
CA ASN A 102 -2.94 20.27 4.97
C ASN A 102 -2.91 21.80 4.91
N ASN A 103 -2.40 22.43 5.95
CA ASN A 103 -2.31 23.89 6.04
C ASN A 103 -1.15 24.50 5.21
N ARG A 104 -0.36 23.70 4.49
CA ARG A 104 0.80 24.11 3.67
C ARG A 104 1.99 24.68 4.46
N ASP A 105 2.00 24.49 5.75
CA ASP A 105 3.05 24.94 6.66
C ASP A 105 3.66 23.81 7.51
N GLY A 106 3.35 22.56 7.12
CA GLY A 106 3.73 21.34 7.83
C GLY A 106 2.77 20.95 8.95
N THR A 107 1.63 21.65 9.08
CA THR A 107 0.57 21.33 10.03
C THR A 107 -0.72 20.94 9.34
N PHE A 108 -1.62 20.29 10.08
CA PHE A 108 -2.92 19.83 9.59
C PHE A 108 -4.06 20.28 10.49
N THR A 109 -5.23 20.47 9.90
CA THR A 109 -6.47 20.81 10.60
C THR A 109 -7.50 19.69 10.44
N ASP A 110 -8.05 19.19 11.55
CA ASP A 110 -9.18 18.23 11.51
C ASP A 110 -10.43 18.92 10.93
N VAL A 111 -10.83 18.46 9.73
CA VAL A 111 -12.01 18.97 9.01
C VAL A 111 -13.12 17.93 8.89
N THR A 112 -13.01 16.81 9.58
CA THR A 112 -13.88 15.63 9.49
C THR A 112 -15.38 15.96 9.55
N GLU A 113 -15.78 16.71 10.57
CA GLU A 113 -17.20 17.06 10.79
C GLU A 113 -17.72 18.02 9.69
N LYS A 114 -16.88 18.98 9.29
CA LYS A 114 -17.21 19.92 8.20
C LYS A 114 -17.35 19.18 6.88
N ALA A 115 -16.45 18.27 6.60
CA ALA A 115 -16.42 17.47 5.38
C ALA A 115 -17.53 16.40 5.34
N GLY A 116 -18.05 15.97 6.49
CA GLY A 116 -19.11 14.95 6.57
C GLY A 116 -18.63 13.51 6.41
N VAL A 117 -17.34 13.22 6.66
CA VAL A 117 -16.71 11.91 6.40
C VAL A 117 -16.28 11.16 7.66
N ALA A 118 -16.96 11.38 8.77
CA ALA A 118 -16.67 10.72 10.05
C ALA A 118 -16.89 9.19 10.04
N GLY A 119 -17.55 8.66 9.02
CA GLY A 119 -17.93 7.26 8.85
C GLY A 119 -19.08 6.85 9.77
N GLN A 120 -19.69 5.69 9.50
CA GLN A 120 -20.78 5.14 10.30
C GLN A 120 -20.51 3.69 10.72
N HIS A 121 -19.67 2.96 9.97
CA HIS A 121 -19.38 1.55 10.16
C HIS A 121 -17.99 1.31 10.77
N PHE A 122 -17.67 0.07 11.08
CA PHE A 122 -16.34 -0.34 11.55
C PHE A 122 -15.38 -0.33 10.36
N ALA A 123 -14.60 0.72 10.22
CA ALA A 123 -13.71 0.91 9.09
C ALA A 123 -12.39 0.14 9.27
N SER A 124 -11.89 -0.41 8.17
CA SER A 124 -10.60 -1.12 8.09
C SER A 124 -9.66 -0.47 7.08
N GLY A 125 -10.11 -0.28 5.85
CA GLY A 125 -9.31 0.23 4.74
C GLY A 125 -9.90 1.46 4.08
N VAL A 126 -9.16 2.04 3.15
CA VAL A 126 -9.57 3.25 2.42
C VAL A 126 -8.98 3.28 1.02
N SER A 127 -9.74 3.83 0.08
CA SER A 127 -9.29 4.09 -1.28
C SER A 127 -9.99 5.33 -1.84
N ALA A 128 -9.32 6.09 -2.72
CA ALA A 128 -9.85 7.30 -3.29
C ALA A 128 -9.55 7.41 -4.79
N ALA A 129 -10.51 7.90 -5.56
CA ALA A 129 -10.36 8.25 -6.96
C ALA A 129 -11.53 9.14 -7.38
N ASP A 130 -11.37 9.87 -8.46
CA ASP A 130 -12.48 10.56 -9.16
C ASP A 130 -13.23 9.52 -10.02
N TYR A 131 -14.23 8.84 -9.42
CA TYR A 131 -14.91 7.72 -10.08
C TYR A 131 -15.94 8.17 -11.12
N ASP A 132 -16.48 9.39 -11.01
CA ASP A 132 -17.50 9.89 -11.93
C ASP A 132 -16.96 10.91 -12.96
N GLY A 133 -15.68 11.29 -12.85
CA GLY A 133 -14.97 12.13 -13.82
C GLY A 133 -15.28 13.62 -13.68
N ASP A 134 -15.82 14.07 -12.55
CA ASP A 134 -16.18 15.47 -12.30
C ASP A 134 -14.97 16.36 -11.93
N GLY A 135 -13.84 15.75 -11.62
CA GLY A 135 -12.57 16.42 -11.29
C GLY A 135 -12.31 16.57 -9.79
N ASN A 136 -13.14 15.98 -8.95
CA ASN A 136 -12.95 15.94 -7.50
C ASN A 136 -12.65 14.50 -7.09
N ILE A 137 -11.77 14.32 -6.10
CA ILE A 137 -11.39 12.98 -5.65
C ILE A 137 -12.41 12.49 -4.62
N ASP A 138 -13.09 11.40 -4.94
CA ASP A 138 -14.09 10.75 -4.09
C ASP A 138 -13.42 9.77 -3.11
N LEU A 139 -14.14 9.39 -2.05
CA LEU A 139 -13.62 8.57 -0.97
C LEU A 139 -14.44 7.29 -0.80
N LEU A 140 -13.78 6.13 -0.86
CA LEU A 140 -14.35 4.83 -0.53
C LEU A 140 -13.73 4.30 0.77
N VAL A 141 -14.55 4.11 1.79
CA VAL A 141 -14.17 3.55 3.09
C VAL A 141 -14.62 2.09 3.15
N LEU A 142 -13.70 1.20 3.44
CA LEU A 142 -13.93 -0.24 3.48
C LEU A 142 -14.17 -0.69 4.91
N CYS A 143 -15.26 -1.41 5.11
CA CYS A 143 -15.79 -1.66 6.44
C CYS A 143 -16.13 -3.13 6.68
N TYR A 144 -16.23 -3.49 7.95
CA TYR A 144 -17.00 -4.64 8.38
C TYR A 144 -18.49 -4.27 8.34
N GLY A 145 -19.22 -4.92 7.45
CA GLY A 145 -20.64 -4.64 7.18
C GLY A 145 -20.82 -3.97 5.82
N HIS A 146 -21.13 -2.69 5.80
CA HIS A 146 -21.33 -1.92 4.58
C HIS A 146 -20.16 -0.97 4.35
N ASN A 147 -19.59 -0.99 3.14
CA ASN A 147 -18.66 0.02 2.69
C ASN A 147 -19.36 1.38 2.55
N GLU A 148 -18.61 2.46 2.61
CA GLU A 148 -19.15 3.82 2.51
C GLU A 148 -18.50 4.54 1.33
N LEU A 149 -19.30 4.95 0.34
CA LEU A 149 -18.86 5.77 -0.78
C LEU A 149 -19.32 7.22 -0.57
N TYR A 150 -18.35 8.12 -0.53
CA TYR A 150 -18.55 9.54 -0.37
C TYR A 150 -18.18 10.27 -1.67
N HIS A 151 -19.16 10.91 -2.32
CA HIS A 151 -18.93 11.78 -3.45
C HIS A 151 -18.45 13.15 -2.97
N ASN A 152 -17.38 13.65 -3.55
CA ASN A 152 -16.77 14.93 -3.22
C ASN A 152 -17.48 16.07 -3.96
N ASN A 153 -18.13 16.97 -3.23
CA ASN A 153 -18.92 18.07 -3.81
C ASN A 153 -18.05 19.20 -4.40
N GLY A 154 -16.71 19.14 -4.26
CA GLY A 154 -15.78 20.16 -4.75
C GLY A 154 -15.75 21.47 -3.95
N ASP A 155 -16.44 21.53 -2.81
CA ASP A 155 -16.50 22.68 -1.91
C ASP A 155 -15.90 22.39 -0.51
N GLY A 156 -15.19 21.27 -0.40
CA GLY A 156 -14.61 20.77 0.85
C GLY A 156 -15.57 19.95 1.70
N THR A 157 -16.72 19.56 1.13
CA THR A 157 -17.70 18.66 1.76
C THR A 157 -17.94 17.43 0.89
N PHE A 158 -18.47 16.36 1.49
CA PHE A 158 -18.79 15.12 0.81
C PHE A 158 -20.25 14.75 1.04
N THR A 159 -20.84 14.05 0.08
CA THR A 159 -22.17 13.46 0.15
C THR A 159 -22.06 11.94 0.21
N ASP A 160 -22.65 11.30 1.22
CA ASP A 160 -22.76 9.85 1.28
C ASP A 160 -23.71 9.35 0.17
N VAL A 161 -23.15 8.64 -0.80
CA VAL A 161 -23.87 8.07 -1.95
C VAL A 161 -23.87 6.53 -1.93
N THR A 162 -23.55 5.94 -0.81
CA THR A 162 -23.34 4.49 -0.63
C THR A 162 -24.51 3.65 -1.14
N GLU A 163 -25.73 3.93 -0.70
CA GLU A 163 -26.92 3.17 -1.12
C GLU A 163 -27.25 3.39 -2.60
N GLN A 164 -27.08 4.62 -3.08
CA GLN A 164 -27.39 5.00 -4.46
C GLN A 164 -26.42 4.39 -5.45
N SER A 165 -25.15 4.27 -5.08
CA SER A 165 -24.10 3.72 -5.92
C SER A 165 -24.27 2.22 -6.21
N GLY A 166 -24.93 1.48 -5.31
CA GLY A 166 -25.10 0.04 -5.40
C GLY A 166 -23.91 -0.76 -4.86
N LEU A 167 -22.88 -0.12 -4.26
CA LEU A 167 -21.73 -0.81 -3.66
C LEU A 167 -22.05 -1.46 -2.31
N ALA A 168 -23.13 -1.05 -1.63
CA ALA A 168 -23.52 -1.54 -0.31
C ALA A 168 -24.61 -2.61 -0.31
N ARG A 169 -24.84 -3.30 -1.45
CA ARG A 169 -25.95 -4.26 -1.57
C ARG A 169 -25.86 -5.48 -0.67
N GLU A 170 -24.66 -5.87 -0.27
CA GLU A 170 -24.41 -7.02 0.59
C GLU A 170 -23.56 -6.61 1.80
N THR A 171 -23.86 -7.21 2.95
CA THR A 171 -23.05 -7.06 4.16
C THR A 171 -21.82 -7.95 4.04
N ARG A 172 -20.64 -7.36 3.90
CA ARG A 172 -19.36 -8.06 3.77
C ARG A 172 -18.32 -7.46 4.69
N TRP A 173 -17.22 -8.14 4.86
CA TRP A 173 -16.05 -7.55 5.50
C TRP A 173 -14.99 -7.26 4.44
N SER A 174 -14.97 -6.01 4.00
CA SER A 174 -14.05 -5.52 2.98
C SER A 174 -12.80 -4.92 3.62
N LEU A 175 -11.64 -5.18 3.04
CA LEU A 175 -10.35 -4.69 3.51
C LEU A 175 -9.66 -3.74 2.53
N ALA A 176 -9.62 -4.05 1.26
CA ALA A 176 -8.93 -3.25 0.26
C ALA A 176 -9.82 -2.98 -0.96
N ALA A 177 -9.57 -1.89 -1.66
CA ALA A 177 -10.19 -1.60 -2.96
C ALA A 177 -9.17 -0.95 -3.91
N GLY A 178 -9.33 -1.24 -5.20
CA GLY A 178 -8.50 -0.66 -6.25
C GLY A 178 -9.34 -0.15 -7.40
N TRP A 179 -9.10 1.10 -7.79
CA TRP A 179 -9.73 1.75 -8.92
C TRP A 179 -8.90 1.55 -10.19
N PHE A 180 -9.51 1.10 -11.26
CA PHE A 180 -8.88 0.96 -12.58
C PHE A 180 -9.92 0.75 -13.67
N ASP A 181 -9.58 1.04 -14.90
CA ASP A 181 -10.42 0.76 -16.07
C ASP A 181 -10.12 -0.66 -16.56
N TYR A 182 -10.90 -1.66 -16.06
CA TYR A 182 -10.61 -3.08 -16.35
C TYR A 182 -10.99 -3.49 -17.78
N ASN A 183 -11.91 -2.76 -18.41
CA ASN A 183 -12.48 -3.11 -19.71
C ASN A 183 -12.11 -2.12 -20.82
N ASN A 184 -11.29 -1.10 -20.52
CA ASN A 184 -10.85 -0.03 -21.42
C ASN A 184 -12.01 0.81 -21.99
N ASP A 185 -13.06 1.06 -21.21
CA ASP A 185 -14.18 1.90 -21.63
C ASP A 185 -14.00 3.38 -21.24
N GLY A 186 -12.94 3.71 -20.53
CA GLY A 186 -12.55 5.06 -20.13
C GLY A 186 -13.15 5.51 -18.79
N ARG A 187 -13.77 4.63 -18.04
CA ARG A 187 -14.29 4.88 -16.69
C ARG A 187 -13.51 4.05 -15.66
N LEU A 188 -13.39 4.58 -14.46
CA LEU A 188 -12.80 3.83 -13.35
C LEU A 188 -13.84 2.88 -12.76
N ASP A 189 -13.53 1.59 -12.83
CA ASP A 189 -14.21 0.51 -12.14
C ASP A 189 -13.53 0.25 -10.80
N VAL A 190 -14.14 -0.55 -9.91
CA VAL A 190 -13.55 -0.85 -8.61
C VAL A 190 -13.55 -2.34 -8.32
N TYR A 191 -12.38 -2.87 -7.95
CA TYR A 191 -12.25 -4.19 -7.35
C TYR A 191 -12.17 -4.07 -5.84
N VAL A 192 -13.00 -4.83 -5.12
CA VAL A 192 -13.11 -4.83 -3.66
C VAL A 192 -12.71 -6.20 -3.14
N VAL A 193 -11.69 -6.22 -2.29
CA VAL A 193 -11.20 -7.43 -1.61
C VAL A 193 -11.99 -7.63 -0.33
N ASN A 194 -12.57 -8.82 -0.17
CA ASN A 194 -13.32 -9.25 1.00
C ASN A 194 -12.58 -10.37 1.74
N TYR A 195 -12.68 -10.40 3.06
CA TYR A 195 -11.85 -11.29 3.84
C TYR A 195 -12.58 -12.60 4.18
N LEU A 196 -13.43 -12.58 5.17
CA LEU A 196 -14.11 -13.79 5.66
C LEU A 196 -15.46 -13.47 6.31
N LYS A 197 -16.31 -14.50 6.42
CA LYS A 197 -17.61 -14.42 7.11
C LYS A 197 -17.41 -14.61 8.60
N TYR A 198 -17.14 -13.51 9.30
CA TYR A 198 -16.97 -13.55 10.75
C TYR A 198 -18.30 -13.92 11.43
N ASP A 199 -18.24 -14.91 12.34
CA ASP A 199 -19.35 -15.30 13.19
C ASP A 199 -18.96 -15.08 14.66
N PRO A 200 -19.58 -14.11 15.35
CA PRO A 200 -19.29 -13.83 16.76
C PRO A 200 -19.65 -14.96 17.71
N ASN A 201 -20.52 -15.91 17.27
CA ASN A 201 -20.96 -17.06 18.05
C ASN A 201 -20.14 -18.34 17.75
N PHE A 202 -19.15 -18.25 16.85
CA PHE A 202 -18.32 -19.39 16.50
C PHE A 202 -17.49 -19.84 17.70
N ILE A 203 -17.69 -21.11 18.12
CA ILE A 203 -16.90 -21.75 19.16
C ILE A 203 -15.90 -22.65 18.44
N PRO A 204 -14.60 -22.37 18.46
CA PRO A 204 -13.62 -23.20 17.78
C PRO A 204 -13.58 -24.59 18.44
N PRO A 205 -13.48 -25.66 17.63
CA PRO A 205 -13.38 -27.05 18.16
C PRO A 205 -12.08 -27.29 18.93
N TYR A 206 -11.11 -26.41 18.78
CA TYR A 206 -9.86 -26.42 19.51
C TYR A 206 -9.62 -25.04 20.13
N TYR A 207 -9.16 -25.03 21.37
CA TYR A 207 -8.68 -23.80 22.01
C TYR A 207 -7.44 -23.33 21.25
N ALA A 208 -7.53 -22.18 20.59
CA ALA A 208 -6.38 -21.58 19.95
C ALA A 208 -5.43 -21.09 21.06
N PRO A 209 -4.20 -21.61 21.15
CA PRO A 209 -3.23 -21.17 22.17
C PRO A 209 -2.86 -19.69 22.00
N GLN A 210 -3.30 -19.05 20.94
CA GLN A 210 -2.88 -17.75 20.41
C GLN A 210 -4.00 -16.67 20.50
N GLY A 211 -4.89 -16.75 21.44
CA GLY A 211 -5.83 -15.67 21.75
C GLY A 211 -7.22 -15.80 21.10
N TYR A 212 -7.37 -15.78 19.80
CA TYR A 212 -8.64 -15.92 19.09
C TYR A 212 -8.54 -16.83 17.85
N PRO A 213 -9.68 -17.35 17.33
CA PRO A 213 -9.66 -18.21 16.15
C PRO A 213 -9.05 -17.52 14.92
N GLY A 214 -8.14 -18.21 14.25
CA GLY A 214 -7.49 -17.72 13.02
C GLY A 214 -8.41 -17.82 11.79
N PRO A 215 -7.94 -17.36 10.62
CA PRO A 215 -8.76 -17.20 9.41
C PRO A 215 -9.38 -18.49 8.90
N LEU A 216 -8.70 -19.62 9.03
CA LEU A 216 -9.20 -20.92 8.59
C LEU A 216 -10.38 -21.45 9.43
N SER A 217 -10.69 -20.79 10.54
CA SER A 217 -11.86 -21.10 11.36
C SER A 217 -13.17 -20.59 10.76
N TYR A 218 -13.10 -19.67 9.82
CA TYR A 218 -14.26 -19.02 9.21
C TYR A 218 -14.31 -19.31 7.70
N PRO A 219 -15.52 -19.39 7.10
CA PRO A 219 -15.65 -19.44 5.64
C PRO A 219 -15.05 -18.19 5.01
N GLY A 220 -14.45 -18.33 3.82
CA GLY A 220 -14.04 -17.20 3.01
C GLY A 220 -15.22 -16.36 2.53
N GLU A 221 -14.92 -15.15 2.04
CA GLU A 221 -15.90 -14.27 1.44
C GLU A 221 -15.41 -13.83 0.05
N PRO A 222 -16.24 -14.00 -1.02
CA PRO A 222 -15.79 -13.66 -2.38
C PRO A 222 -15.52 -12.17 -2.52
N ASP A 223 -14.45 -11.85 -3.22
CA ASP A 223 -14.17 -10.51 -3.70
C ASP A 223 -15.23 -10.05 -4.71
N ALA A 224 -15.23 -8.76 -5.06
CA ALA A 224 -16.17 -8.21 -6.01
C ALA A 224 -15.52 -7.23 -6.99
N LEU A 225 -15.78 -7.41 -8.30
CA LEU A 225 -15.50 -6.43 -9.33
C LEU A 225 -16.80 -5.69 -9.69
N PHE A 226 -16.80 -4.39 -9.50
CA PHE A 226 -17.93 -3.53 -9.81
C PHE A 226 -17.61 -2.66 -11.03
N ARG A 227 -18.39 -2.83 -12.10
CA ARG A 227 -18.32 -2.01 -13.29
C ARG A 227 -19.06 -0.70 -13.06
N ASN A 228 -18.42 0.41 -13.40
CA ASN A 228 -19.00 1.75 -13.39
C ASN A 228 -19.97 1.94 -14.57
N ASN A 229 -21.22 2.24 -14.30
CA ASN A 229 -22.24 2.44 -15.33
C ASN A 229 -22.21 3.85 -15.98
N GLY A 230 -21.42 4.79 -15.41
CA GLY A 230 -21.27 6.16 -15.88
C GLY A 230 -22.43 7.09 -15.47
N ASP A 231 -23.27 6.67 -14.55
CA ASP A 231 -24.40 7.43 -14.00
C ASP A 231 -24.34 7.55 -12.46
N GLY A 232 -23.16 7.29 -11.87
CA GLY A 232 -22.93 7.26 -10.42
C GLY A 232 -23.29 5.92 -9.77
N THR A 233 -23.69 4.91 -10.57
CA THR A 233 -24.03 3.57 -10.07
C THR A 233 -23.04 2.51 -10.56
N PHE A 234 -22.99 1.38 -9.86
CA PHE A 234 -22.12 0.26 -10.18
C PHE A 234 -22.91 -1.05 -10.34
N THR A 235 -22.38 -1.94 -11.17
CA THR A 235 -22.92 -3.28 -11.39
C THR A 235 -21.87 -4.32 -11.02
N ASP A 236 -22.20 -5.28 -10.13
CA ASP A 236 -21.33 -6.42 -9.82
C ASP A 236 -21.22 -7.32 -11.06
N VAL A 237 -20.02 -7.41 -11.59
CA VAL A 237 -19.65 -8.22 -12.77
C VAL A 237 -18.63 -9.31 -12.43
N THR A 238 -18.39 -9.59 -11.17
CA THR A 238 -17.36 -10.52 -10.67
C THR A 238 -17.41 -11.89 -11.35
N LYS A 239 -18.60 -12.50 -11.39
CA LYS A 239 -18.78 -13.81 -12.03
C LYS A 239 -18.65 -13.73 -13.55
N GLU A 240 -19.20 -12.67 -14.12
CA GLU A 240 -19.10 -12.42 -15.55
C GLU A 240 -17.64 -12.22 -15.97
N ALA A 241 -16.86 -11.47 -15.19
CA ALA A 241 -15.46 -11.21 -15.43
C ALA A 241 -14.55 -12.42 -15.20
N GLY A 242 -15.01 -13.49 -14.56
CA GLY A 242 -14.20 -14.67 -14.25
C GLY A 242 -13.38 -14.58 -12.96
N MET A 243 -13.70 -13.62 -12.07
CA MET A 243 -12.95 -13.36 -10.84
C MET A 243 -13.66 -13.91 -9.58
N TRP A 244 -14.63 -14.79 -9.73
CA TRP A 244 -15.40 -15.33 -8.61
C TRP A 244 -14.61 -16.35 -7.81
N ASN A 245 -14.23 -16.02 -6.58
CA ASN A 245 -13.53 -16.87 -5.63
C ASN A 245 -14.33 -16.96 -4.32
N PRO A 246 -15.29 -17.92 -4.17
CA PRO A 246 -16.19 -17.98 -3.02
C PRO A 246 -15.51 -18.37 -1.70
N ASP A 247 -14.34 -18.97 -1.77
CA ASP A 247 -13.59 -19.46 -0.61
C ASP A 247 -12.38 -18.55 -0.28
N GLY A 248 -12.21 -17.45 -1.02
CA GLY A 248 -11.13 -16.49 -0.82
C GLY A 248 -11.13 -15.88 0.57
N ARG A 249 -9.96 -15.58 1.10
CA ARG A 249 -9.75 -14.81 2.32
C ARG A 249 -8.82 -13.65 2.01
N GLY A 250 -9.32 -12.76 1.15
CA GLY A 250 -8.53 -11.66 0.63
C GLY A 250 -8.10 -10.69 1.73
N MET A 251 -6.80 -10.38 1.78
CA MET A 251 -6.24 -9.40 2.72
C MET A 251 -5.97 -8.07 2.04
N SER A 252 -5.47 -8.12 0.83
CA SER A 252 -5.19 -6.94 0.03
C SER A 252 -4.94 -7.30 -1.43
N MET A 253 -4.58 -6.29 -2.25
CA MET A 253 -4.27 -6.48 -3.65
C MET A 253 -3.14 -5.58 -4.13
N ALA A 254 -2.60 -5.89 -5.31
CA ALA A 254 -1.83 -4.99 -6.14
C ALA A 254 -2.34 -5.07 -7.59
N ILE A 255 -2.41 -3.89 -8.24
CA ILE A 255 -2.84 -3.78 -9.64
C ILE A 255 -1.64 -3.31 -10.47
N ALA A 256 -1.25 -4.07 -11.49
CA ALA A 256 -0.19 -3.73 -12.43
C ALA A 256 -0.27 -4.66 -13.65
N ASP A 257 0.40 -4.31 -14.74
CA ASP A 257 0.63 -5.20 -15.90
C ASP A 257 1.75 -6.18 -15.56
N LEU A 258 1.40 -7.29 -14.90
CA LEU A 258 2.36 -8.24 -14.35
C LEU A 258 2.89 -9.24 -15.39
N ASN A 259 2.18 -9.43 -16.49
CA ASN A 259 2.58 -10.28 -17.60
C ASN A 259 3.19 -9.49 -18.79
N ASN A 260 3.21 -8.15 -18.70
CA ASN A 260 3.76 -7.22 -19.67
C ASN A 260 3.07 -7.29 -21.05
N ASP A 261 1.74 -7.49 -21.06
CA ASP A 261 0.92 -7.50 -22.27
C ASP A 261 0.21 -6.15 -22.55
N GLY A 262 0.33 -5.18 -21.64
CA GLY A 262 -0.25 -3.85 -21.73
C GLY A 262 -1.62 -3.71 -21.08
N LEU A 263 -2.16 -4.77 -20.45
CA LEU A 263 -3.39 -4.76 -19.67
C LEU A 263 -3.08 -4.83 -18.19
N LEU A 264 -3.95 -4.28 -17.37
CA LEU A 264 -3.78 -4.31 -15.91
C LEU A 264 -4.33 -5.62 -15.35
N ASP A 265 -3.48 -6.35 -14.63
CA ASP A 265 -3.80 -7.56 -13.88
C ASP A 265 -4.10 -7.21 -12.42
N VAL A 266 -4.73 -8.14 -11.69
CA VAL A 266 -5.04 -8.00 -10.26
C VAL A 266 -4.42 -9.16 -9.50
N TYR A 267 -3.45 -8.87 -8.64
CA TYR A 267 -2.89 -9.85 -7.70
C TYR A 267 -3.53 -9.67 -6.32
N VAL A 268 -4.21 -10.71 -5.83
CA VAL A 268 -4.89 -10.72 -4.54
C VAL A 268 -4.16 -11.65 -3.58
N THR A 269 -3.73 -11.13 -2.45
CA THR A 269 -3.15 -11.93 -1.37
C THR A 269 -4.26 -12.46 -0.46
N ASN A 270 -4.17 -13.74 -0.13
CA ASN A 270 -5.11 -14.42 0.77
C ASN A 270 -4.43 -14.86 2.06
N ASP A 271 -5.17 -14.87 3.16
CA ASP A 271 -4.68 -15.30 4.46
C ASP A 271 -4.72 -16.82 4.62
N ALA A 272 -3.56 -17.42 4.90
CA ALA A 272 -3.33 -18.84 5.15
C ALA A 272 -3.79 -19.78 4.00
N MET A 273 -3.80 -19.28 2.75
CA MET A 273 -4.17 -20.07 1.58
C MET A 273 -3.48 -19.53 0.32
N ALA A 274 -3.77 -20.13 -0.85
CA ALA A 274 -3.25 -19.68 -2.14
C ALA A 274 -3.71 -18.25 -2.46
N SER A 275 -2.78 -17.42 -2.92
CA SER A 275 -3.08 -16.11 -3.51
C SER A 275 -3.52 -16.25 -4.97
N ASN A 276 -4.27 -15.27 -5.49
CA ASN A 276 -4.78 -15.29 -6.86
C ASN A 276 -4.07 -14.24 -7.72
N LEU A 277 -3.65 -14.60 -8.91
CA LEU A 277 -3.25 -13.67 -9.96
C LEU A 277 -4.29 -13.71 -11.07
N TYR A 278 -5.16 -12.74 -11.09
CA TYR A 278 -6.14 -12.56 -12.16
C TYR A 278 -5.51 -11.83 -13.32
N VAL A 279 -5.12 -12.58 -14.35
CA VAL A 279 -4.56 -12.05 -15.60
C VAL A 279 -5.71 -11.53 -16.46
N ASN A 280 -5.62 -10.29 -16.92
CA ASN A 280 -6.59 -9.66 -17.79
C ASN A 280 -6.44 -10.21 -19.23
N LEU A 281 -7.47 -10.88 -19.74
CA LEU A 281 -7.49 -11.45 -21.09
C LEU A 281 -7.97 -10.47 -22.17
N GLY A 282 -8.24 -9.21 -21.79
CA GLY A 282 -9.00 -8.28 -22.60
C GLY A 282 -10.50 -8.62 -22.62
N ASN A 283 -11.30 -7.80 -23.27
CA ASN A 283 -12.75 -8.00 -23.37
C ASN A 283 -13.48 -8.08 -22.01
N GLY A 284 -12.91 -7.50 -20.95
CA GLY A 284 -13.48 -7.51 -19.61
C GLY A 284 -13.48 -8.89 -18.93
N LYS A 285 -12.54 -9.77 -19.27
CA LYS A 285 -12.38 -11.12 -18.71
C LYS A 285 -11.03 -11.29 -18.07
N PHE A 286 -11.00 -12.09 -17.01
CA PHE A 286 -9.81 -12.48 -16.26
C PHE A 286 -9.74 -13.99 -16.11
N GLU A 287 -8.52 -14.50 -15.92
CA GLU A 287 -8.24 -15.89 -15.56
C GLU A 287 -7.25 -15.91 -14.38
N ASP A 288 -7.53 -16.75 -13.38
CA ASP A 288 -6.57 -16.95 -12.28
C ASP A 288 -5.40 -17.81 -12.77
N GLN A 289 -4.24 -17.20 -12.86
CA GLN A 289 -2.99 -17.81 -13.26
C GLN A 289 -1.94 -17.81 -12.13
N GLY A 290 -2.32 -17.54 -10.88
CA GLY A 290 -1.39 -17.42 -9.74
C GLY A 290 -0.47 -18.63 -9.58
N LEU A 291 -0.99 -19.84 -9.76
CA LEU A 291 -0.19 -21.06 -9.70
C LEU A 291 0.78 -21.15 -10.90
N LEU A 292 0.33 -20.82 -12.08
CA LEU A 292 1.14 -20.89 -13.31
C LEU A 292 2.32 -19.92 -13.26
N TRP A 293 2.08 -18.72 -12.72
CA TRP A 293 3.10 -17.69 -12.62
C TRP A 293 3.98 -17.80 -11.37
N GLY A 294 3.67 -18.71 -10.43
CA GLY A 294 4.46 -18.92 -9.22
C GLY A 294 4.20 -17.90 -8.10
N LEU A 295 3.04 -17.22 -8.11
CA LEU A 295 2.63 -16.24 -7.09
C LEU A 295 1.57 -16.77 -6.10
N ALA A 296 1.07 -18.01 -6.31
CA ALA A 296 -0.02 -18.55 -5.48
C ALA A 296 0.41 -18.93 -4.05
N PHE A 297 1.66 -19.37 -3.88
CA PHE A 297 2.14 -19.97 -2.63
C PHE A 297 3.48 -19.39 -2.20
N GLY A 298 3.78 -19.51 -0.90
CA GLY A 298 5.11 -19.24 -0.36
C GLY A 298 6.13 -20.32 -0.72
N GLU A 299 7.36 -20.15 -0.25
CA GLU A 299 8.45 -21.12 -0.42
C GLU A 299 8.01 -22.50 0.13
N GLY A 300 8.19 -23.54 -0.67
CA GLY A 300 7.75 -24.90 -0.31
C GLY A 300 6.31 -25.23 -0.67
N GLY A 301 5.56 -24.35 -1.31
CA GLY A 301 4.22 -24.61 -1.88
C GLY A 301 3.09 -24.64 -0.86
N GLN A 302 3.25 -23.98 0.30
CA GLN A 302 2.17 -23.81 1.28
C GLN A 302 1.50 -22.44 1.17
N GLY A 303 0.21 -22.38 1.56
CA GLY A 303 -0.45 -21.11 1.81
C GLY A 303 0.19 -20.38 2.98
N VAL A 304 0.42 -19.08 2.84
CA VAL A 304 0.98 -18.22 3.88
C VAL A 304 -0.03 -17.15 4.27
N SER A 305 0.10 -16.62 5.48
CA SER A 305 -0.71 -15.47 5.92
C SER A 305 -0.18 -14.21 5.26
N SER A 306 -0.56 -14.01 4.01
CA SER A 306 -0.11 -12.90 3.16
C SER A 306 -0.90 -11.64 3.44
N MET A 307 -0.21 -10.49 3.50
CA MET A 307 -0.81 -9.19 3.80
C MET A 307 -0.82 -8.28 2.56
N GLY A 308 -0.38 -7.02 2.68
CA GLY A 308 -0.44 -6.04 1.60
C GLY A 308 0.66 -6.18 0.56
N PRO A 309 0.40 -6.73 -0.64
CA PRO A 309 1.40 -6.87 -1.68
C PRO A 309 1.79 -5.51 -2.24
N ILE A 310 3.06 -5.35 -2.60
CA ILE A 310 3.57 -4.15 -3.26
C ILE A 310 4.31 -4.52 -4.55
N VAL A 311 4.26 -3.60 -5.52
CA VAL A 311 4.81 -3.79 -6.86
C VAL A 311 5.83 -2.71 -7.17
N GLY A 312 6.97 -3.10 -7.73
CA GLY A 312 8.03 -2.19 -8.17
C GLY A 312 9.01 -2.90 -9.11
N ASP A 313 9.68 -2.14 -9.96
CA ASP A 313 10.78 -2.63 -10.80
C ASP A 313 12.09 -2.44 -10.00
N VAL A 314 12.39 -3.39 -9.08
CA VAL A 314 13.43 -3.21 -8.07
C VAL A 314 14.85 -3.47 -8.58
N ASP A 315 15.02 -4.26 -9.67
CA ASP A 315 16.31 -4.48 -10.33
C ASP A 315 16.45 -3.73 -11.66
N ARG A 316 15.40 -2.99 -12.07
CA ARG A 316 15.35 -2.17 -13.27
C ARG A 316 15.51 -2.92 -14.58
N ASP A 317 15.02 -4.14 -14.62
CA ASP A 317 14.98 -4.93 -15.84
C ASP A 317 13.77 -4.58 -16.75
N GLY A 318 12.88 -3.72 -16.25
CA GLY A 318 11.68 -3.26 -16.96
C GLY A 318 10.45 -4.12 -16.71
N LEU A 319 10.52 -5.14 -15.86
CA LEU A 319 9.39 -5.95 -15.43
C LEU A 319 8.94 -5.50 -14.02
N TRP A 320 7.73 -5.86 -13.65
CA TRP A 320 7.19 -5.54 -12.32
C TRP A 320 7.45 -6.70 -11.37
N ASP A 321 8.20 -6.45 -10.31
CA ASP A 321 8.44 -7.39 -9.22
C ASP A 321 7.39 -7.21 -8.14
N VAL A 322 7.17 -8.26 -7.33
CA VAL A 322 6.17 -8.28 -6.27
C VAL A 322 6.83 -8.63 -4.94
N PHE A 323 6.62 -7.81 -3.91
CA PHE A 323 6.91 -8.21 -2.55
C PHE A 323 5.61 -8.43 -1.77
N VAL A 324 5.57 -9.52 -1.00
CA VAL A 324 4.42 -9.93 -0.18
C VAL A 324 4.85 -10.00 1.28
N PRO A 325 4.43 -9.06 2.15
CA PRO A 325 4.57 -9.20 3.59
C PRO A 325 3.71 -10.35 4.11
N ALA A 326 4.18 -11.05 5.13
CA ALA A 326 3.42 -12.12 5.77
C ALA A 326 3.81 -12.31 7.24
N MET A 327 3.09 -13.19 7.95
CA MET A 327 3.37 -13.51 9.35
C MET A 327 4.64 -14.35 9.47
N HIS A 328 5.70 -13.79 10.09
CA HIS A 328 7.04 -14.41 10.23
C HIS A 328 7.64 -14.89 8.91
N TYR A 329 7.24 -14.23 7.84
CA TYR A 329 7.65 -14.52 6.48
C TYR A 329 7.50 -13.26 5.63
N GLY A 330 8.13 -13.24 4.49
CA GLY A 330 7.95 -12.22 3.45
C GLY A 330 8.67 -12.70 2.21
N SER A 331 8.14 -12.45 1.05
CA SER A 331 8.72 -12.95 -0.20
C SER A 331 8.85 -11.86 -1.24
N LEU A 332 10.04 -11.75 -1.82
CA LEU A 332 10.32 -10.94 -2.99
C LEU A 332 10.33 -11.85 -4.23
N HIS A 333 9.33 -11.69 -5.05
CA HIS A 333 9.16 -12.41 -6.31
C HIS A 333 9.61 -11.53 -7.47
N MET A 334 10.73 -11.92 -8.09
CA MET A 334 11.27 -11.24 -9.27
C MET A 334 10.60 -11.78 -10.52
N ASN A 335 10.08 -10.90 -11.34
CA ASN A 335 9.45 -11.24 -12.62
C ASN A 335 10.51 -11.66 -13.65
N ARG A 336 10.27 -12.76 -14.36
CA ARG A 336 11.14 -13.26 -15.45
C ARG A 336 10.44 -13.27 -16.79
N GLY A 337 9.36 -12.51 -16.93
CA GLY A 337 8.56 -12.36 -18.15
C GLY A 337 7.56 -13.48 -18.43
N GLN A 338 7.72 -14.65 -17.81
CA GLN A 338 6.83 -15.81 -17.97
C GLN A 338 6.50 -16.50 -16.64
N PHE A 339 7.19 -16.16 -15.56
CA PHE A 339 6.99 -16.65 -14.21
C PHE A 339 7.68 -15.72 -13.22
N PHE A 340 7.32 -15.84 -11.95
CA PHE A 340 8.00 -15.16 -10.86
C PHE A 340 8.95 -16.14 -10.13
N GLU A 341 10.12 -15.64 -9.78
CA GLU A 341 11.15 -16.37 -9.05
C GLU A 341 11.34 -15.75 -7.66
N ASP A 342 11.20 -16.55 -6.59
CA ASP A 342 11.50 -16.06 -5.24
C ASP A 342 13.00 -15.76 -5.09
N LYS A 343 13.32 -14.51 -4.81
CA LYS A 343 14.67 -14.00 -4.62
C LYS A 343 14.91 -13.40 -3.24
N THR A 344 14.00 -13.62 -2.29
CA THR A 344 14.07 -13.06 -0.94
C THR A 344 15.41 -13.25 -0.26
N ALA A 345 15.95 -14.48 -0.32
CA ALA A 345 17.26 -14.80 0.25
C ALA A 345 18.42 -14.11 -0.49
N ASN A 346 18.36 -14.07 -1.82
CA ASN A 346 19.38 -13.42 -2.64
C ASN A 346 19.36 -11.90 -2.48
N ALA A 347 18.18 -11.33 -2.24
CA ALA A 347 18.01 -9.91 -1.97
C ALA A 347 18.42 -9.50 -0.54
N GLY A 348 18.77 -10.45 0.33
CA GLY A 348 19.16 -10.18 1.72
C GLY A 348 17.99 -9.94 2.68
N LEU A 349 16.74 -10.13 2.24
CA LEU A 349 15.55 -9.80 3.03
C LEU A 349 15.14 -10.89 4.03
N THR A 350 15.43 -12.17 3.77
CA THR A 350 14.90 -13.28 4.59
C THR A 350 15.11 -13.08 6.09
N LEU A 351 16.33 -12.80 6.54
CA LEU A 351 16.64 -12.62 7.96
C LEU A 351 16.08 -11.32 8.56
N ILE A 352 15.72 -10.37 7.72
CA ILE A 352 15.17 -9.08 8.14
C ILE A 352 13.67 -9.25 8.39
N VAL A 353 12.92 -9.73 7.39
CA VAL A 353 11.45 -9.75 7.42
C VAL A 353 10.87 -10.93 8.20
N SER A 354 11.57 -12.08 8.28
CA SER A 354 11.07 -13.28 8.96
C SER A 354 10.99 -13.17 10.49
N GLN A 355 11.56 -12.12 11.06
CA GLN A 355 11.51 -11.87 12.51
C GLN A 355 10.16 -11.29 12.95
N TYR A 356 9.38 -10.77 12.02
CA TYR A 356 8.22 -9.93 12.28
C TYR A 356 6.96 -10.43 11.57
N THR A 357 5.82 -9.96 12.03
CA THR A 357 4.58 -10.02 11.27
C THR A 357 4.46 -8.75 10.44
N GLY A 358 4.75 -8.86 9.15
CA GLY A 358 4.70 -7.74 8.20
C GLY A 358 3.27 -7.46 7.73
N TRP A 359 2.88 -6.16 7.71
CA TRP A 359 1.55 -5.71 7.28
C TRP A 359 1.62 -4.75 6.10
N GLY A 360 1.69 -3.46 6.38
CA GLY A 360 1.84 -2.43 5.38
C GLY A 360 3.30 -2.33 4.93
N ALA A 361 3.51 -2.48 3.63
CA ALA A 361 4.82 -2.27 3.02
C ALA A 361 4.71 -1.27 1.88
N VAL A 362 5.81 -0.63 1.54
CA VAL A 362 5.92 0.26 0.39
C VAL A 362 7.31 0.14 -0.26
N PHE A 363 7.31 0.20 -1.60
CA PHE A 363 8.51 0.53 -2.35
C PHE A 363 8.52 2.03 -2.66
N PHE A 364 9.61 2.72 -2.35
CA PHE A 364 9.80 4.14 -2.60
C PHE A 364 11.28 4.49 -2.63
N ASP A 365 11.65 5.59 -3.26
CA ASP A 365 13.02 6.06 -3.35
C ASP A 365 13.24 7.13 -2.26
N TYR A 366 13.65 6.69 -1.04
CA TYR A 366 13.70 7.60 0.11
C TYR A 366 14.93 8.51 0.11
N ASP A 367 16.01 8.15 -0.63
CA ASP A 367 17.24 8.95 -0.70
C ASP A 367 17.45 9.63 -2.07
N ASN A 368 16.46 9.54 -2.96
CA ASN A 368 16.45 10.12 -4.30
C ASN A 368 17.61 9.62 -5.18
N ASP A 369 18.16 8.43 -4.92
CA ASP A 369 19.25 7.86 -5.72
C ASP A 369 18.75 7.18 -7.00
N GLY A 370 17.44 7.06 -7.11
CA GLY A 370 16.70 6.51 -8.24
C GLY A 370 16.50 4.99 -8.12
N TYR A 371 16.81 4.32 -7.02
CA TYR A 371 16.46 2.91 -6.76
C TYR A 371 15.32 2.83 -5.74
N LEU A 372 14.40 1.90 -5.97
CA LEU A 372 13.30 1.67 -5.02
C LEU A 372 13.83 0.99 -3.76
N ASP A 373 13.66 1.65 -2.64
CA ASP A 373 13.93 1.17 -1.30
C ASP A 373 12.68 0.50 -0.72
N PHE A 374 12.79 -0.05 0.48
CA PHE A 374 11.75 -0.87 1.08
C PHE A 374 11.48 -0.46 2.52
N PHE A 375 10.22 -0.17 2.83
CA PHE A 375 9.72 0.01 4.19
C PHE A 375 8.64 -1.03 4.51
N GLN A 376 8.60 -1.53 5.76
CA GLN A 376 7.55 -2.41 6.27
C GLN A 376 7.18 -2.07 7.70
N ALA A 377 5.88 -1.85 7.93
CA ALA A 377 5.28 -1.74 9.25
C ALA A 377 4.98 -3.14 9.81
N ASN A 378 5.34 -3.37 11.06
CA ASN A 378 5.24 -4.67 11.73
C ASN A 378 4.44 -4.59 13.02
N GLY A 379 3.82 -5.71 13.43
CA GLY A 379 3.11 -5.84 14.70
C GLY A 379 2.41 -7.20 14.79
N ASP A 380 2.42 -7.83 15.95
CA ASP A 380 1.81 -9.15 16.16
C ASP A 380 0.35 -9.22 15.67
N ALA A 381 -0.04 -10.34 15.07
CA ALA A 381 -1.36 -10.49 14.48
C ALA A 381 -2.46 -10.80 15.50
N HIS A 382 -2.13 -11.42 16.62
CA HIS A 382 -3.07 -11.98 17.59
C HIS A 382 -3.08 -11.22 18.94
N HIS A 383 -2.07 -10.38 19.16
CA HIS A 383 -1.89 -9.61 20.38
C HIS A 383 -1.44 -8.18 20.07
N GLU A 384 -1.59 -7.30 21.03
CA GLU A 384 -1.04 -5.94 20.92
C GLU A 384 0.47 -5.93 21.26
N TYR A 385 1.24 -6.91 20.73
CA TYR A 385 2.69 -6.93 20.90
C TYR A 385 3.36 -6.08 19.82
N PRO A 386 4.08 -5.04 20.24
CA PRO A 386 4.73 -4.14 19.30
C PRO A 386 6.01 -4.74 18.72
N GLU A 387 6.25 -4.49 17.45
CA GLU A 387 7.43 -4.92 16.69
C GLU A 387 8.16 -3.71 16.09
N GLU A 388 9.44 -3.88 15.74
CA GLU A 388 10.25 -2.86 15.08
C GLU A 388 9.85 -2.76 13.61
N ALA A 389 9.79 -1.55 13.05
CA ALA A 389 9.60 -1.35 11.61
C ALA A 389 10.92 -1.63 10.86
N VAL A 390 10.81 -2.03 9.60
CA VAL A 390 11.94 -2.28 8.71
C VAL A 390 12.08 -1.12 7.73
N LEU A 391 13.31 -0.65 7.51
CA LEU A 391 13.68 0.21 6.39
C LEU A 391 14.95 -0.34 5.76
N CYS A 392 14.88 -0.71 4.51
CA CYS A 392 16.00 -1.24 3.76
C CYS A 392 16.31 -0.39 2.55
N ARG A 393 17.58 -0.07 2.37
CA ARG A 393 18.09 0.59 1.18
C ARG A 393 18.44 -0.43 0.10
N ASN A 394 18.02 -0.19 -1.13
CA ASN A 394 18.44 -0.95 -2.30
C ASN A 394 19.84 -0.48 -2.76
N ASN A 395 20.76 -1.40 -2.93
CA ASN A 395 22.12 -1.08 -3.35
C ASN A 395 22.28 -0.91 -4.88
N GLY A 396 21.19 -0.87 -5.62
CA GLY A 396 21.18 -0.79 -7.09
C GLY A 396 21.53 -2.09 -7.81
N LYS A 397 21.57 -3.21 -7.09
CA LYS A 397 21.85 -4.56 -7.62
C LYS A 397 20.78 -5.57 -7.20
N GLY A 398 19.59 -5.09 -6.81
CA GLY A 398 18.52 -5.94 -6.31
C GLY A 398 18.80 -6.55 -4.92
N GLN A 399 19.70 -5.93 -4.12
CA GLN A 399 19.98 -6.33 -2.74
C GLN A 399 19.60 -5.20 -1.79
N PHE A 400 18.95 -5.55 -0.71
CA PHE A 400 18.48 -4.65 0.32
C PHE A 400 19.35 -4.73 1.57
N ILE A 401 19.68 -3.57 2.12
CA ILE A 401 20.51 -3.43 3.31
C ILE A 401 19.67 -2.74 4.38
N ASP A 402 19.52 -3.37 5.54
CA ASP A 402 18.82 -2.77 6.68
C ASP A 402 19.54 -1.50 7.14
N VAL A 403 18.82 -0.37 7.07
CA VAL A 403 19.28 0.96 7.48
C VAL A 403 18.37 1.57 8.56
N ALA A 404 17.38 0.83 9.06
CA ALA A 404 16.36 1.34 9.96
C ALA A 404 16.97 2.09 11.15
N ARG A 405 17.92 1.47 11.88
CA ARG A 405 18.51 2.08 13.08
C ARG A 405 19.33 3.36 12.82
N GLN A 406 19.70 3.61 11.57
CA GLN A 406 20.45 4.82 11.17
C GLN A 406 19.52 5.92 10.66
N SER A 407 18.23 5.60 10.46
CA SER A 407 17.27 6.44 9.75
C SER A 407 16.35 7.25 10.66
N GLY A 408 16.64 7.36 11.95
CA GLY A 408 15.92 8.23 12.88
C GLY A 408 15.33 7.51 14.10
N ASP A 409 14.83 8.31 15.04
CA ASP A 409 14.40 7.84 16.37
C ASP A 409 13.21 6.85 16.29
N TYR A 410 12.29 7.03 15.35
CA TYR A 410 11.15 6.14 15.14
C TYR A 410 11.58 4.66 15.06
N PHE A 411 12.68 4.36 14.40
CA PHE A 411 13.16 2.99 14.18
C PHE A 411 13.86 2.38 15.42
N HIS A 412 13.99 3.13 16.52
CA HIS A 412 14.44 2.61 17.81
C HIS A 412 13.28 2.19 18.71
N HIS A 413 12.04 2.42 18.28
CA HIS A 413 10.82 2.10 19.01
C HIS A 413 10.06 0.95 18.33
N LYS A 414 9.13 0.38 19.06
CA LYS A 414 8.26 -0.72 18.60
C LYS A 414 6.82 -0.25 18.58
N TYR A 415 6.10 -0.65 17.54
CA TYR A 415 4.69 -0.31 17.34
C TYR A 415 3.89 -1.55 16.97
N VAL A 416 2.57 -1.49 17.10
CA VAL A 416 1.67 -2.50 16.51
C VAL A 416 1.24 -1.95 15.16
N GLY A 417 2.18 -1.93 14.22
CA GLY A 417 1.99 -1.36 12.89
C GLY A 417 0.99 -2.14 12.06
N ARG A 418 0.26 -1.43 11.19
CA ARG A 418 -0.70 -2.00 10.23
C ARG A 418 -0.52 -1.35 8.85
N GLY A 419 -1.34 -0.39 8.49
CA GLY A 419 -1.24 0.30 7.21
C GLY A 419 0.01 1.18 7.10
N ALA A 420 0.51 1.34 5.88
CA ALA A 420 1.56 2.29 5.55
C ALA A 420 1.28 2.93 4.19
N ALA A 421 1.54 4.23 4.10
CA ALA A 421 1.47 5.01 2.86
C ALA A 421 2.70 5.91 2.74
N PHE A 422 3.13 6.17 1.52
CA PHE A 422 4.17 7.15 1.24
C PHE A 422 3.61 8.36 0.47
N GLY A 423 4.23 9.52 0.62
CA GLY A 423 3.89 10.74 -0.11
C GLY A 423 4.73 11.91 0.35
N ASP A 424 4.93 12.88 -0.51
CA ASP A 424 5.62 14.14 -0.16
C ASP A 424 4.56 15.15 0.31
N PHE A 425 4.26 15.14 1.63
CA PHE A 425 3.18 15.96 2.19
C PHE A 425 3.54 17.44 2.34
N ASN A 426 4.84 17.74 2.38
CA ASN A 426 5.33 19.10 2.54
C ASN A 426 5.90 19.70 1.22
N ASN A 427 5.78 18.95 0.12
CA ASN A 427 6.23 19.32 -1.22
C ASN A 427 7.71 19.76 -1.30
N ASP A 428 8.59 19.14 -0.48
CA ASP A 428 10.03 19.45 -0.45
C ASP A 428 10.88 18.54 -1.37
N GLY A 429 10.24 17.54 -2.00
CA GLY A 429 10.86 16.57 -2.89
C GLY A 429 11.49 15.38 -2.20
N ASN A 430 11.24 15.20 -0.92
CA ASN A 430 11.61 13.99 -0.20
C ASN A 430 10.33 13.23 0.18
N VAL A 431 10.32 11.95 -0.10
CA VAL A 431 9.12 11.14 0.15
C VAL A 431 9.03 10.76 1.63
N ASP A 432 7.91 11.13 2.25
CA ASP A 432 7.58 10.90 3.66
C ASP A 432 6.78 9.61 3.84
N LEU A 433 6.59 9.17 5.10
CA LEU A 433 5.80 7.99 5.46
C LEU A 433 4.68 8.32 6.43
N LEU A 434 3.52 7.73 6.20
CA LEU A 434 2.39 7.72 7.13
C LEU A 434 2.11 6.28 7.55
N VAL A 435 2.26 5.97 8.84
CA VAL A 435 2.10 4.62 9.38
C VAL A 435 0.93 4.59 10.34
N ALA A 436 -0.05 3.74 10.05
CA ALA A 436 -1.17 3.48 10.94
C ALA A 436 -0.81 2.38 11.96
N ASN A 437 -1.17 2.60 13.21
CA ASN A 437 -0.92 1.66 14.31
C ASN A 437 -2.23 1.18 14.93
N LEU A 438 -2.27 -0.09 15.31
CA LEU A 438 -3.42 -0.68 15.99
C LEU A 438 -3.53 -0.11 17.42
N ASN A 439 -4.71 0.41 17.77
CA ASN A 439 -5.03 0.96 19.10
C ASN A 439 -4.05 2.03 19.59
N ASP A 440 -3.37 2.72 18.67
CA ASP A 440 -2.41 3.79 18.96
C ASP A 440 -2.52 4.93 17.94
N SER A 441 -1.76 6.00 18.16
CA SER A 441 -1.66 7.12 17.21
C SER A 441 -0.90 6.71 15.95
N PRO A 442 -1.26 7.23 14.77
CA PRO A 442 -0.45 7.07 13.58
C PRO A 442 0.91 7.74 13.77
N ARG A 443 1.82 7.50 12.85
CA ARG A 443 3.10 8.21 12.78
C ARG A 443 3.24 8.86 11.42
N LEU A 444 3.37 10.18 11.41
CA LEU A 444 3.76 10.95 10.24
C LEU A 444 5.26 11.19 10.32
N LEU A 445 6.01 10.50 9.49
CA LEU A 445 7.46 10.49 9.48
C LEU A 445 7.96 11.36 8.32
N ARG A 446 8.39 12.58 8.65
CA ARG A 446 8.97 13.48 7.66
C ARG A 446 10.39 13.04 7.32
N ASN A 447 10.65 12.86 6.05
CA ASN A 447 11.98 12.60 5.51
C ASN A 447 12.79 13.91 5.47
N ASN A 448 13.91 13.94 6.18
CA ASN A 448 14.76 15.14 6.25
C ASN A 448 15.63 15.33 4.99
N GLY A 449 15.55 14.40 4.05
CA GLY A 449 16.25 14.44 2.78
C GLY A 449 17.77 14.24 2.88
N SER A 450 18.40 14.01 1.74
CA SER A 450 19.84 14.16 1.56
C SER A 450 20.05 15.32 0.60
N GLN A 451 20.85 16.30 0.96
CA GLN A 451 21.17 17.49 0.12
C GLN A 451 21.94 17.13 -1.19
N LYS A 452 22.05 15.84 -1.52
CA LYS A 452 22.97 15.33 -2.55
C LYS A 452 22.31 14.89 -3.84
N HIS A 453 21.03 14.57 -3.79
CA HIS A 453 20.30 14.01 -4.91
C HIS A 453 19.16 14.92 -5.37
N ASN A 454 18.90 14.87 -6.65
CA ASN A 454 17.81 15.59 -7.31
C ASN A 454 16.64 14.64 -7.53
N TRP A 455 15.48 15.19 -7.78
CA TRP A 455 14.23 14.46 -7.93
C TRP A 455 13.34 15.06 -9.02
N LEU A 456 12.31 14.35 -9.42
CA LEU A 456 11.26 14.82 -10.31
C LEU A 456 9.95 14.12 -9.95
N THR A 457 8.90 14.88 -9.68
CA THR A 457 7.56 14.33 -9.45
C THR A 457 6.64 14.69 -10.61
N ILE A 458 6.05 13.69 -11.24
CA ILE A 458 5.10 13.86 -12.34
C ILE A 458 3.68 13.79 -11.80
N VAL A 459 2.92 14.85 -12.04
CA VAL A 459 1.49 14.96 -11.72
C VAL A 459 0.72 14.78 -13.02
N ALA A 460 0.34 13.54 -13.32
CA ALA A 460 -0.36 13.20 -14.55
C ALA A 460 -1.88 13.35 -14.37
N LYS A 461 -2.49 14.25 -15.14
CA LYS A 461 -3.91 14.58 -15.03
C LYS A 461 -4.69 14.24 -16.31
N LEU A 462 -5.96 13.90 -16.17
CA LEU A 462 -6.90 13.73 -17.29
C LEU A 462 -7.16 15.07 -18.02
N PRO A 463 -7.86 15.09 -19.18
CA PRO A 463 -8.05 16.30 -19.97
C PRO A 463 -8.78 17.44 -19.25
N ASN A 464 -9.51 17.17 -18.17
CA ASN A 464 -10.11 18.21 -17.31
C ASN A 464 -9.06 18.98 -16.47
N GLY A 465 -7.82 18.48 -16.42
CA GLY A 465 -6.69 19.06 -15.67
C GLY A 465 -6.78 18.91 -14.15
N ARG A 466 -7.77 18.17 -13.64
CA ARG A 466 -8.06 18.00 -12.21
C ARG A 466 -7.94 16.56 -11.76
N SER A 467 -8.64 15.63 -12.43
CA SER A 467 -8.63 14.19 -12.10
C SER A 467 -7.27 13.57 -12.36
N ASP A 468 -6.80 12.72 -11.45
CA ASP A 468 -5.59 11.92 -11.67
C ASP A 468 -5.82 10.92 -12.80
N ALA A 469 -4.79 10.76 -13.63
CA ALA A 469 -4.83 9.83 -14.76
C ALA A 469 -4.53 8.39 -14.30
N VAL A 470 -5.37 7.85 -13.40
CA VAL A 470 -5.21 6.53 -12.79
C VAL A 470 -4.97 5.46 -13.86
N GLY A 471 -4.00 4.57 -13.60
CA GLY A 471 -3.59 3.52 -14.52
C GLY A 471 -2.67 3.96 -15.67
N SER A 472 -2.36 5.26 -15.78
CA SER A 472 -1.33 5.72 -16.71
C SER A 472 0.06 5.33 -16.22
N LEU A 473 0.95 4.96 -17.15
CA LEU A 473 2.32 4.57 -16.86
C LEU A 473 3.28 5.72 -17.18
N VAL A 474 3.99 6.20 -16.16
CA VAL A 474 5.05 7.20 -16.29
C VAL A 474 6.40 6.49 -16.35
N THR A 475 7.23 6.86 -17.32
CA THR A 475 8.61 6.40 -17.46
C THR A 475 9.55 7.58 -17.51
N VAL A 476 10.56 7.58 -16.63
CA VAL A 476 11.62 8.61 -16.59
C VAL A 476 12.95 7.98 -16.93
N THR A 477 13.68 8.61 -17.86
CA THR A 477 15.01 8.17 -18.29
C THR A 477 16.05 9.23 -17.95
N THR A 478 17.14 8.81 -17.31
CA THR A 478 18.27 9.68 -16.94
C THR A 478 19.58 8.93 -17.23
N GLY A 479 20.28 9.30 -18.30
CA GLY A 479 21.43 8.56 -18.81
C GLY A 479 21.02 7.12 -19.21
N SER A 480 21.59 6.14 -18.55
CA SER A 480 21.21 4.72 -18.75
C SER A 480 20.11 4.24 -17.80
N LEU A 481 19.72 5.06 -16.84
CA LEU A 481 18.70 4.71 -15.85
C LEU A 481 17.30 4.93 -16.43
N LYS A 482 16.47 3.92 -16.31
CA LYS A 482 15.06 3.99 -16.67
C LYS A 482 14.23 3.55 -15.47
N GLN A 483 13.33 4.41 -15.05
CA GLN A 483 12.42 4.19 -13.93
C GLN A 483 10.99 4.27 -14.43
N LYS A 484 10.07 3.55 -13.79
CA LYS A 484 8.66 3.56 -14.14
C LYS A 484 7.78 3.52 -12.91
N ALA A 485 6.62 4.15 -12.98
CA ALA A 485 5.60 4.12 -11.95
C ALA A 485 4.20 4.24 -12.58
N TYR A 486 3.22 3.56 -12.01
CA TYR A 486 1.83 3.79 -12.34
C TYR A 486 1.25 4.93 -11.51
N VAL A 487 0.31 5.66 -12.10
CA VAL A 487 -0.46 6.70 -11.41
C VAL A 487 -1.60 6.04 -10.65
N GLY A 488 -1.61 6.16 -9.32
CA GLY A 488 -2.76 5.89 -8.44
C GLY A 488 -3.29 4.47 -8.41
N LEU A 489 -2.52 3.44 -8.84
CA LEU A 489 -2.95 2.05 -8.74
C LEU A 489 -2.80 1.51 -7.30
N ALA A 490 -3.75 0.67 -6.91
CA ALA A 490 -3.80 0.07 -5.58
C ALA A 490 -2.64 -0.90 -5.35
N GLN A 491 -2.03 -0.80 -4.16
CA GLN A 491 -1.06 -1.72 -3.59
C GLN A 491 -0.90 -1.45 -2.09
N GLY A 492 -0.25 -2.35 -1.37
CA GLY A 492 -0.02 -2.22 0.07
C GLY A 492 -1.20 -2.70 0.91
N TYR A 493 -1.19 -2.39 2.19
CA TYR A 493 -2.15 -2.91 3.17
C TYR A 493 -3.10 -1.83 3.66
N LEU A 494 -4.40 -1.96 3.38
CA LEU A 494 -5.51 -1.10 3.85
C LEU A 494 -5.36 0.39 3.54
N SER A 495 -4.30 0.79 2.84
CA SER A 495 -3.84 2.18 2.73
C SER A 495 -3.66 2.59 1.29
N GLN A 496 -3.63 3.90 1.03
CA GLN A 496 -3.32 4.44 -0.28
C GLN A 496 -2.23 5.49 -0.18
N SER A 497 -1.21 5.36 -1.03
CA SER A 497 -0.11 6.32 -1.15
C SER A 497 -0.45 7.46 -2.12
N ASP A 498 0.41 8.48 -2.14
CA ASP A 498 0.37 9.60 -3.09
C ASP A 498 0.23 9.08 -4.54
N PRO A 499 -0.77 9.51 -5.31
CA PRO A 499 -0.92 9.12 -6.70
C PRO A 499 0.11 9.76 -7.63
N ARG A 500 0.83 10.79 -7.19
CA ARG A 500 1.88 11.46 -7.97
C ARG A 500 3.09 10.53 -8.12
N SER A 501 3.63 10.44 -9.34
CA SER A 501 4.77 9.56 -9.63
C SER A 501 6.09 10.27 -9.31
N HIS A 502 6.74 9.87 -8.23
CA HIS A 502 8.02 10.41 -7.78
C HIS A 502 9.21 9.59 -8.31
N PHE A 503 10.28 10.28 -8.71
CA PHE A 503 11.50 9.69 -9.26
C PHE A 503 12.74 10.40 -8.71
N GLY A 504 13.61 9.67 -8.02
CA GLY A 504 14.94 10.14 -7.71
C GLY A 504 15.82 10.18 -8.97
N LEU A 505 16.56 11.25 -9.14
CA LEU A 505 17.44 11.44 -10.29
C LEU A 505 18.93 11.36 -9.92
N GLY A 506 19.24 11.06 -8.66
CA GLY A 506 20.61 11.07 -8.17
C GLY A 506 21.25 12.46 -8.40
N LYS A 507 22.39 12.49 -9.05
CA LYS A 507 23.12 13.74 -9.32
C LYS A 507 22.69 14.43 -10.63
N ALA A 508 21.81 13.85 -11.39
CA ALA A 508 21.38 14.44 -12.66
C ALA A 508 20.51 15.68 -12.41
N LYS A 509 20.76 16.75 -13.17
CA LYS A 509 20.03 18.02 -13.06
C LYS A 509 18.78 18.08 -13.93
N GLN A 510 18.55 17.05 -14.71
CA GLN A 510 17.39 16.88 -15.59
C GLN A 510 17.17 15.41 -15.89
N ALA A 511 15.93 15.05 -16.24
CA ALA A 511 15.60 13.82 -16.92
C ALA A 511 15.75 14.03 -18.43
N ASP A 512 16.43 13.10 -19.13
CA ASP A 512 16.61 13.20 -20.58
C ASP A 512 15.29 12.99 -21.32
N ARG A 513 14.42 12.13 -20.75
CA ARG A 513 13.11 11.83 -21.32
C ARG A 513 12.12 11.49 -20.21
N VAL A 514 10.92 12.04 -20.33
CA VAL A 514 9.72 11.63 -19.60
C VAL A 514 8.68 11.14 -20.60
N GLU A 515 8.26 9.91 -20.49
CA GLU A 515 7.19 9.32 -21.30
C GLU A 515 6.01 9.00 -20.42
N ILE A 516 4.82 9.45 -20.81
CA ILE A 516 3.56 9.08 -20.15
C ILE A 516 2.73 8.29 -21.15
N ARG A 517 2.52 7.02 -20.87
CA ARG A 517 1.53 6.19 -21.58
C ARG A 517 0.23 6.28 -20.80
N TRP A 518 -0.70 7.03 -21.34
CA TRP A 518 -2.02 7.23 -20.76
C TRP A 518 -2.86 5.94 -20.80
N SER A 519 -3.80 5.79 -19.87
CA SER A 519 -4.70 4.63 -19.80
C SER A 519 -5.45 4.37 -21.11
N ASN A 520 -5.70 5.41 -21.93
CA ASN A 520 -6.32 5.27 -23.26
C ASN A 520 -5.34 4.88 -24.39
N GLY A 521 -4.11 4.48 -24.05
CA GLY A 521 -3.07 4.03 -25.00
C GLY A 521 -2.29 5.13 -25.72
N ARG A 522 -2.64 6.42 -25.53
CA ARG A 522 -1.85 7.53 -26.11
C ARG A 522 -0.53 7.69 -25.36
N VAL A 523 0.41 8.36 -25.98
CA VAL A 523 1.73 8.65 -25.41
C VAL A 523 2.04 10.13 -25.49
N THR A 524 2.51 10.71 -24.39
CA THR A 524 3.12 12.03 -24.33
C THR A 524 4.60 11.87 -24.01
N GLU A 525 5.46 12.54 -24.77
CA GLU A 525 6.90 12.54 -24.56
C GLU A 525 7.41 13.96 -24.31
N LEU A 526 8.19 14.12 -23.25
CA LEU A 526 8.91 15.34 -22.91
C LEU A 526 10.41 15.06 -22.88
N LYS A 527 11.24 16.04 -23.28
CA LYS A 527 12.70 15.91 -23.29
C LYS A 527 13.33 17.00 -22.42
N ASP A 528 14.51 16.70 -21.90
CA ASP A 528 15.33 17.66 -21.15
C ASP A 528 14.55 18.31 -20.00
N VAL A 529 13.82 17.51 -19.23
CA VAL A 529 12.96 17.98 -18.13
C VAL A 529 13.83 18.29 -16.91
N ALA A 530 13.82 19.53 -16.44
CA ALA A 530 14.61 19.96 -15.29
C ALA A 530 14.24 19.18 -14.01
N ALA A 531 15.23 18.90 -13.16
CA ALA A 531 15.05 18.29 -11.85
C ALA A 531 14.45 19.26 -10.82
N ASN A 532 14.10 18.74 -9.65
CA ASN A 532 13.64 19.44 -8.46
C ASN A 532 12.35 20.24 -8.69
N GLN A 533 11.34 19.58 -9.27
CA GLN A 533 10.04 20.17 -9.51
C GLN A 533 8.91 19.14 -9.50
N PHE A 534 7.72 19.61 -9.19
CA PHE A 534 6.46 18.97 -9.55
C PHE A 534 6.08 19.40 -10.97
N LEU A 535 5.97 18.47 -11.88
CA LEU A 535 5.60 18.73 -13.26
C LEU A 535 4.21 18.19 -13.56
N GLN A 536 3.24 19.08 -13.64
CA GLN A 536 1.90 18.67 -14.10
C GLN A 536 1.89 18.48 -15.61
N VAL A 537 1.42 17.30 -16.03
CA VAL A 537 1.22 16.96 -17.44
C VAL A 537 -0.23 16.55 -17.64
N VAL A 538 -0.91 17.23 -18.53
CA VAL A 538 -2.32 16.96 -18.84
C VAL A 538 -2.43 16.09 -20.07
N GLN A 539 -3.26 15.04 -19.99
CA GLN A 539 -3.53 14.17 -21.12
C GLN A 539 -4.09 14.99 -22.31
N PRO A 540 -3.56 14.82 -23.53
CA PRO A 540 -4.10 15.52 -24.69
C PRO A 540 -5.57 15.19 -24.93
N ALA A 541 -6.40 16.21 -25.15
CA ALA A 541 -7.80 16.03 -25.57
C ALA A 541 -7.89 15.25 -26.88
N LYS A 542 -9.04 14.60 -27.12
CA LYS A 542 -9.28 13.76 -28.33
C LYS A 542 -9.17 14.55 -29.61
#